data_471fd441e44f4eb0d5d16131129de9f3
#
_entry.id   471fd441e44f4eb0d5d16131129de9f3
#
_cell.length_a   1.000
_cell.length_b   1.000
_cell.length_c   1.000
_cell.angle_alpha   90.00
_cell.angle_beta   90.00
_cell.angle_gamma   90.00
#
_symmetry.space_group_name_H-M   'P 1'
#
loop_
_entity.id
_entity.type
_entity.pdbx_description
1 polymer ?
#
loop_
_entity_poly.entity_id
_entity_poly.type
_entity_poly.pdbx_seq_one_letter_code
_entity_poly.pdbx_strand_id
1 'polypeptide(L)'
;MTTTTMLLDTDRALVQAATAVAKLRCRSANHTVAAAARTVDGRVFTGVNLLHPTGGPCAEIVVLGTAATQGVGKLEAIVAVGDRGRGVVPPCGRCRQVLLDYHPGIRVIVGPLDALRKLPVADLLPERDTWADQRLDASAIVRTGQWPMPTVPTSRPASED
;
A
#
# COMPACT_ATOMS: atom_id res chain seq x y z
N MET A 1 -16.50 -5.83 15.24
CA MET A 1 -16.46 -4.39 15.62
C MET A 1 -15.19 -3.77 15.06
N THR A 2 -15.33 -2.81 14.17
CA THR A 2 -14.19 -2.12 13.53
C THR A 2 -13.55 -1.20 14.56
N THR A 3 -12.30 -1.47 14.94
CA THR A 3 -11.57 -0.64 15.90
C THR A 3 -11.09 0.64 15.23
N THR A 4 -11.94 1.65 15.17
CA THR A 4 -11.54 2.99 14.71
C THR A 4 -10.62 3.63 15.75
N THR A 5 -9.38 3.86 15.40
CA THR A 5 -8.43 4.57 16.25
C THR A 5 -8.54 6.08 16.03
N MET A 6 -8.49 6.86 17.09
CA MET A 6 -8.43 8.32 16.97
C MET A 6 -7.22 8.75 16.15
N LEU A 7 -7.42 9.75 15.27
CA LEU A 7 -6.31 10.33 14.51
C LEU A 7 -5.42 11.16 15.44
N LEU A 8 -4.13 10.92 15.31
CA LEU A 8 -3.07 11.71 15.95
C LEU A 8 -2.68 12.90 15.05
N ASP A 9 -1.98 13.88 15.62
CA ASP A 9 -1.43 15.00 14.84
C ASP A 9 -0.47 14.52 13.73
N THR A 10 0.29 13.46 14.00
CA THR A 10 1.15 12.81 13.00
C THR A 10 0.37 12.19 11.85
N ASP A 11 -0.86 11.73 12.07
CA ASP A 11 -1.73 11.23 11.02
C ASP A 11 -2.28 12.38 10.15
N ARG A 12 -2.64 13.50 10.78
CA ARG A 12 -3.04 14.73 10.07
C ARG A 12 -1.90 15.29 9.23
N ALA A 13 -0.68 15.29 9.77
CA ALA A 13 0.52 15.68 9.03
C ALA A 13 0.77 14.76 7.82
N LEU A 14 0.49 13.46 7.95
CA LEU A 14 0.59 12.52 6.83
C LEU A 14 -0.41 12.84 5.71
N VAL A 15 -1.66 13.17 6.07
CA VAL A 15 -2.68 13.64 5.12
C VAL A 15 -2.23 14.93 4.43
N GLN A 16 -1.65 15.87 5.18
CA GLN A 16 -1.12 17.11 4.62
C GLN A 16 0.03 16.85 3.63
N ALA A 17 0.93 15.93 3.94
CA ALA A 17 2.02 15.54 3.06
C ALA A 17 1.49 14.98 1.72
N ALA A 18 0.55 14.03 1.75
CA ALA A 18 -0.08 13.51 0.55
C ALA A 18 -0.83 14.60 -0.23
N THR A 19 -1.55 15.49 0.47
CA THR A 19 -2.27 16.62 -0.14
C THR A 19 -1.32 17.58 -0.86
N ALA A 20 -0.19 17.91 -0.24
CA ALA A 20 0.82 18.78 -0.84
C ALA A 20 1.40 18.15 -2.13
N VAL A 21 1.73 16.85 -2.09
CA VAL A 21 2.22 16.14 -3.28
C VAL A 21 1.14 16.10 -4.38
N ALA A 22 -0.12 15.82 -4.03
CA ALA A 22 -1.22 15.83 -4.99
C ALA A 22 -1.35 17.20 -5.69
N LYS A 23 -1.32 18.29 -4.94
CA LYS A 23 -1.38 19.66 -5.48
C LYS A 23 -0.20 20.01 -6.38
N LEU A 24 1.00 19.56 -6.02
CA LEU A 24 2.22 19.92 -6.72
C LEU A 24 2.50 19.03 -7.94
N ARG A 25 2.10 17.76 -7.91
CA ARG A 25 2.55 16.73 -8.86
C ARG A 25 1.41 16.15 -9.70
N CYS A 26 0.18 16.06 -9.17
CA CYS A 26 -0.96 15.53 -9.92
C CYS A 26 -1.60 16.61 -10.80
N ARG A 27 -0.86 17.02 -11.83
CA ARG A 27 -1.23 18.12 -12.75
C ARG A 27 -1.55 17.66 -14.18
N SER A 28 -1.52 16.37 -14.42
CA SER A 28 -1.83 15.77 -15.71
C SER A 28 -2.80 14.59 -15.53
N ALA A 29 -3.39 14.14 -16.63
CA ALA A 29 -4.24 12.95 -16.62
C ALA A 29 -3.49 11.65 -16.21
N ASN A 30 -2.15 11.67 -16.29
CA ASN A 30 -1.32 10.51 -15.96
C ASN A 30 -1.04 10.34 -14.46
N HIS A 31 -1.20 11.42 -13.69
CA HIS A 31 -0.96 11.45 -12.25
C HIS A 31 -2.15 12.11 -11.57
N THR A 32 -2.98 11.32 -10.93
CA THR A 32 -4.28 11.74 -10.40
C THR A 32 -4.43 11.47 -8.90
N VAL A 33 -3.50 10.73 -8.31
CA VAL A 33 -3.48 10.38 -6.89
C VAL A 33 -2.06 10.48 -6.37
N ALA A 34 -1.90 11.05 -5.19
CA ALA A 34 -0.67 10.99 -4.41
C ALA A 34 -0.91 10.20 -3.13
N ALA A 35 0.08 9.43 -2.70
CA ALA A 35 0.04 8.74 -1.42
C ALA A 35 1.22 9.14 -0.55
N ALA A 36 1.03 9.03 0.75
CA ALA A 36 2.08 9.18 1.75
C ALA A 36 2.00 8.05 2.76
N ALA A 37 3.13 7.46 3.11
CA ALA A 37 3.24 6.45 4.14
C ALA A 37 4.30 6.85 5.17
N ARG A 38 4.08 6.41 6.42
CA ARG A 38 4.96 6.72 7.55
C ARG A 38 5.45 5.43 8.19
N THR A 39 6.72 5.44 8.58
CA THR A 39 7.33 4.41 9.42
C THR A 39 7.05 4.67 10.91
N VAL A 40 7.31 3.66 11.75
CA VAL A 40 7.18 3.81 13.22
C VAL A 40 8.12 4.87 13.77
N ASP A 41 9.31 5.05 13.17
CA ASP A 41 10.29 6.08 13.56
C ASP A 41 9.99 7.47 12.95
N GLY A 42 8.86 7.63 12.26
CA GLY A 42 8.36 8.92 11.79
C GLY A 42 8.82 9.35 10.41
N ARG A 43 9.63 8.56 9.69
CA ARG A 43 10.00 8.88 8.31
C ARG A 43 8.79 8.79 7.38
N VAL A 44 8.68 9.74 6.47
CA VAL A 44 7.56 9.83 5.52
C VAL A 44 8.06 9.63 4.09
N PHE A 45 7.36 8.77 3.37
CA PHE A 45 7.60 8.47 1.96
C PHE A 45 6.37 8.85 1.16
N THR A 46 6.57 9.42 -0.02
CA THR A 46 5.49 9.86 -0.90
C THR A 46 5.65 9.30 -2.30
N GLY A 47 4.56 9.21 -3.03
CA GLY A 47 4.55 8.78 -4.42
C GLY A 47 3.27 9.22 -5.13
N VAL A 48 3.31 9.23 -6.44
CA VAL A 48 2.14 9.46 -7.29
C VAL A 48 1.86 8.23 -8.13
N ASN A 49 0.60 8.04 -8.53
CA ASN A 49 0.23 6.97 -9.45
C ASN A 49 0.78 7.21 -10.86
N LEU A 50 0.96 6.14 -11.61
CA LEU A 50 1.24 6.16 -13.03
C LEU A 50 0.04 5.55 -13.77
N LEU A 51 -0.80 6.39 -14.36
CA LEU A 51 -1.95 5.90 -15.11
C LEU A 51 -1.51 5.42 -16.50
N HIS A 52 -1.74 4.14 -16.78
CA HIS A 52 -1.40 3.56 -18.08
C HIS A 52 -2.38 2.44 -18.45
N PRO A 53 -2.73 2.29 -19.76
CA PRO A 53 -3.64 1.23 -20.22
C PRO A 53 -3.17 -0.19 -19.90
N THR A 54 -1.86 -0.41 -19.79
CA THR A 54 -1.28 -1.72 -19.44
C THR A 54 -1.31 -2.04 -17.93
N GLY A 55 -1.91 -1.18 -17.10
CA GLY A 55 -2.02 -1.39 -15.65
C GLY A 55 -0.90 -0.70 -14.86
N GLY A 56 -0.80 0.61 -14.94
CA GLY A 56 0.15 1.39 -14.16
C GLY A 56 -0.08 1.27 -12.65
N PRO A 57 0.95 1.47 -11.82
CA PRO A 57 0.86 1.34 -10.37
C PRO A 57 0.03 2.46 -9.75
N CYS A 58 -0.78 2.12 -8.76
CA CYS A 58 -1.42 3.08 -7.87
C CYS A 58 -0.36 3.80 -7.01
N ALA A 59 -0.69 4.98 -6.51
CA ALA A 59 0.20 5.78 -5.68
C ALA A 59 0.71 5.02 -4.45
N GLU A 60 -0.13 4.20 -3.83
CA GLU A 60 0.22 3.37 -2.68
C GLU A 60 1.32 2.35 -3.04
N ILE A 61 1.22 1.73 -4.21
CA ILE A 61 2.23 0.76 -4.68
C ILE A 61 3.57 1.47 -4.95
N VAL A 62 3.54 2.67 -5.53
CA VAL A 62 4.74 3.49 -5.74
C VAL A 62 5.40 3.83 -4.40
N VAL A 63 4.61 4.22 -3.39
CA VAL A 63 5.14 4.51 -2.04
C VAL A 63 5.80 3.29 -1.42
N LEU A 64 5.19 2.10 -1.55
CA LEU A 64 5.79 0.85 -1.05
C LEU A 64 7.15 0.59 -1.70
N GLY A 65 7.24 0.73 -3.02
CA GLY A 65 8.49 0.57 -3.76
C GLY A 65 9.54 1.60 -3.35
N THR A 66 9.14 2.86 -3.17
CA THR A 66 10.02 3.95 -2.71
C THR A 66 10.59 3.65 -1.33
N ALA A 67 9.74 3.26 -0.39
CA ALA A 67 10.16 2.91 0.97
C ALA A 67 11.10 1.70 0.97
N ALA A 68 10.78 0.66 0.22
CA ALA A 68 11.61 -0.54 0.09
C ALA A 68 13.00 -0.22 -0.48
N THR A 69 13.08 0.63 -1.52
CA THR A 69 14.34 1.08 -2.12
C THR A 69 15.25 1.78 -1.10
N GLN A 70 14.66 2.45 -0.12
CA GLN A 70 15.39 3.13 0.94
C GLN A 70 15.61 2.26 2.20
N GLY A 71 15.42 0.96 2.08
CA GLY A 71 15.69 -0.01 3.16
C GLY A 71 14.67 0.00 4.29
N VAL A 72 13.45 0.50 4.04
CA VAL A 72 12.40 0.51 5.06
C VAL A 72 11.73 -0.85 5.13
N GLY A 73 11.79 -1.47 6.31
CA GLY A 73 11.19 -2.79 6.53
C GLY A 73 9.72 -2.74 6.97
N LYS A 74 9.27 -1.67 7.63
CA LYS A 74 7.92 -1.62 8.20
C LYS A 74 7.30 -0.23 8.11
N LEU A 75 6.11 -0.17 7.49
CA LEU A 75 5.26 1.01 7.46
C LEU A 75 4.14 0.88 8.50
N GLU A 76 3.82 1.99 9.17
CA GLU A 76 2.81 2.08 10.23
C GLU A 76 1.46 2.58 9.70
N ALA A 77 1.49 3.62 8.86
CA ALA A 77 0.29 4.27 8.35
C ALA A 77 0.47 4.70 6.90
N ILE A 78 -0.64 4.74 6.17
CA ILE A 78 -0.70 5.19 4.78
C ILE A 78 -1.99 5.95 4.51
N VAL A 79 -1.92 6.94 3.61
CA VAL A 79 -3.06 7.68 3.08
C VAL A 79 -2.84 7.96 1.61
N ALA A 80 -3.91 8.00 0.83
CA ALA A 80 -3.92 8.48 -0.54
C ALA A 80 -4.87 9.67 -0.70
N VAL A 81 -4.49 10.63 -1.53
CA VAL A 81 -5.24 11.86 -1.79
C VAL A 81 -5.38 12.06 -3.28
N GLY A 82 -6.59 12.31 -3.74
CA GLY A 82 -6.88 12.57 -5.13
C GLY A 82 -6.58 14.01 -5.54
N ASP A 83 -6.34 14.21 -6.83
CA ASP A 83 -6.19 15.53 -7.44
C ASP A 83 -7.50 16.35 -7.42
N ARG A 84 -7.44 17.60 -7.87
CA ARG A 84 -8.62 18.49 -8.06
C ARG A 84 -9.51 18.59 -6.81
N GLY A 85 -8.94 18.50 -5.63
CA GLY A 85 -9.68 18.63 -4.38
C GLY A 85 -10.57 17.43 -4.02
N ARG A 86 -10.38 16.26 -4.64
CA ARG A 86 -11.15 15.04 -4.27
C ARG A 86 -10.95 14.60 -2.82
N GLY A 87 -9.90 15.08 -2.16
CA GLY A 87 -9.58 14.71 -0.78
C GLY A 87 -9.02 13.30 -0.66
N VAL A 88 -9.16 12.75 0.52
CA VAL A 88 -8.69 11.38 0.81
C VAL A 88 -9.50 10.37 0.01
N VAL A 89 -8.81 9.48 -0.69
CA VAL A 89 -9.40 8.38 -1.47
C VAL A 89 -9.05 7.04 -0.85
N PRO A 90 -10.00 6.10 -0.75
CA PRO A 90 -9.70 4.78 -0.21
C PRO A 90 -8.82 3.99 -1.19
N PRO A 91 -7.96 3.08 -0.69
CA PRO A 91 -7.17 2.21 -1.55
C PRO A 91 -8.09 1.27 -2.36
N CYS A 92 -7.71 1.01 -3.61
CA CYS A 92 -8.39 0.03 -4.45
C CYS A 92 -8.19 -1.41 -3.90
N GLY A 93 -8.94 -2.39 -4.42
CA GLY A 93 -8.85 -3.77 -3.95
C GLY A 93 -7.45 -4.36 -4.04
N ARG A 94 -6.73 -4.10 -5.16
CA ARG A 94 -5.33 -4.52 -5.32
C ARG A 94 -4.42 -3.90 -4.24
N CYS A 95 -4.54 -2.61 -3.99
CA CYS A 95 -3.74 -1.95 -2.97
C CYS A 95 -4.01 -2.50 -1.56
N ARG A 96 -5.26 -2.78 -1.23
CA ARG A 96 -5.63 -3.39 0.06
C ARG A 96 -4.95 -4.74 0.24
N GLN A 97 -4.97 -5.60 -0.79
CA GLN A 97 -4.33 -6.91 -0.75
C GLN A 97 -2.82 -6.77 -0.60
N VAL A 98 -2.17 -5.95 -1.42
CA VAL A 98 -0.72 -5.74 -1.37
C VAL A 98 -0.29 -5.15 -0.01
N LEU A 99 -1.01 -4.16 0.50
CA LEU A 99 -0.75 -3.58 1.81
C LEU A 99 -0.85 -4.62 2.93
N LEU A 100 -1.87 -5.49 2.87
CA LEU A 100 -2.05 -6.56 3.85
C LEU A 100 -0.92 -7.57 3.80
N ASP A 101 -0.49 -7.97 2.60
CA ASP A 101 0.54 -9.00 2.44
C ASP A 101 1.94 -8.50 2.84
N TYR A 102 2.28 -7.26 2.49
CA TYR A 102 3.59 -6.66 2.81
C TYR A 102 3.67 -6.08 4.22
N HIS A 103 2.58 -5.46 4.69
CA HIS A 103 2.52 -4.72 5.95
C HIS A 103 1.22 -5.05 6.71
N PRO A 104 1.02 -6.28 7.20
CA PRO A 104 -0.25 -6.71 7.80
C PRO A 104 -0.71 -5.85 8.99
N GLY A 105 0.20 -5.14 9.63
CA GLY A 105 -0.10 -4.22 10.73
C GLY A 105 -0.34 -2.77 10.31
N ILE A 106 -0.28 -2.45 9.00
CA ILE A 106 -0.45 -1.07 8.54
C ILE A 106 -1.87 -0.58 8.76
N ARG A 107 -1.97 0.69 9.10
CA ARG A 107 -3.24 1.38 9.23
C ARG A 107 -3.47 2.32 8.07
N VAL A 108 -4.68 2.33 7.56
CA VAL A 108 -5.07 3.14 6.41
C VAL A 108 -5.97 4.28 6.89
N ILE A 109 -5.65 5.51 6.48
CA ILE A 109 -6.49 6.68 6.74
C ILE A 109 -7.47 6.82 5.58
N VAL A 110 -8.75 6.84 5.91
CA VAL A 110 -9.86 6.92 4.95
C VAL A 110 -10.96 7.87 5.45
N GLY A 111 -11.86 8.23 4.58
CA GLY A 111 -13.03 9.06 4.89
C GLY A 111 -12.87 10.51 4.44
N PRO A 112 -13.94 11.30 4.50
CA PRO A 112 -13.90 12.72 4.17
C PRO A 112 -13.05 13.49 5.19
N LEU A 113 -12.54 14.65 4.80
CA LEU A 113 -11.59 15.43 5.62
C LEU A 113 -12.14 15.86 7.00
N ASP A 114 -13.44 16.00 7.12
CA ASP A 114 -14.15 16.32 8.37
C ASP A 114 -14.47 15.09 9.22
N ALA A 115 -14.34 13.88 8.66
CA ALA A 115 -14.63 12.63 9.33
C ALA A 115 -13.61 11.52 8.99
N LEU A 116 -12.33 11.86 9.03
CA LEU A 116 -11.26 10.90 8.80
C LEU A 116 -11.23 9.81 9.86
N ARG A 117 -10.96 8.58 9.41
CA ARG A 117 -10.81 7.39 10.25
C ARG A 117 -9.49 6.71 9.92
N LYS A 118 -8.88 6.11 10.93
CA LYS A 118 -7.69 5.27 10.76
C LYS A 118 -8.03 3.83 11.12
N LEU A 119 -7.96 2.94 10.14
CA LEU A 119 -8.41 1.56 10.24
C LEU A 119 -7.26 0.59 9.96
N PRO A 120 -7.21 -0.58 10.60
CA PRO A 120 -6.35 -1.66 10.14
C PRO A 120 -6.67 -2.00 8.68
N VAL A 121 -5.65 -2.28 7.88
CA VAL A 121 -5.88 -2.68 6.46
C VAL A 121 -6.74 -3.93 6.36
N ALA A 122 -6.65 -4.83 7.33
CA ALA A 122 -7.46 -6.04 7.42
C ALA A 122 -8.98 -5.74 7.44
N ASP A 123 -9.39 -4.65 8.10
CA ASP A 123 -10.81 -4.26 8.16
C ASP A 123 -11.35 -3.72 6.82
N LEU A 124 -10.45 -3.34 5.92
CA LEU A 124 -10.80 -2.88 4.57
C LEU A 124 -10.86 -4.03 3.54
N LEU A 125 -10.56 -5.25 3.95
CA LEU A 125 -10.55 -6.43 3.09
C LEU A 125 -11.11 -7.64 3.84
N PRO A 126 -12.43 -7.65 4.15
CA PRO A 126 -13.08 -8.82 4.73
C PRO A 126 -13.10 -9.98 3.73
N GLU A 127 -13.29 -11.20 4.21
CA GLU A 127 -13.35 -12.42 3.38
C GLU A 127 -12.17 -12.53 2.40
N ARG A 128 -10.97 -12.28 2.92
CA ARG A 128 -9.74 -12.23 2.13
C ARG A 128 -8.98 -13.54 2.15
N ASP A 129 -8.28 -13.80 1.07
CA ASP A 129 -7.17 -14.73 1.06
C ASP A 129 -5.89 -14.06 1.56
N THR A 130 -4.95 -14.83 2.06
CA THR A 130 -3.63 -14.34 2.48
C THR A 130 -2.54 -15.15 1.81
N TRP A 131 -1.46 -14.48 1.44
CA TRP A 131 -0.28 -15.13 0.89
C TRP A 131 0.55 -15.87 1.95
N ALA A 132 -0.06 -16.25 3.07
CA ALA A 132 0.65 -16.90 4.17
C ALA A 132 1.44 -18.15 3.71
N ASP A 133 0.86 -18.92 2.80
CA ASP A 133 1.47 -20.15 2.27
C ASP A 133 2.51 -19.87 1.16
N GLN A 134 2.54 -18.66 0.63
CA GLN A 134 3.45 -18.21 -0.43
C GLN A 134 4.52 -17.25 0.08
N ARG A 135 4.54 -16.96 1.37
CA ARG A 135 5.58 -16.12 1.94
C ARG A 135 6.93 -16.81 1.76
N LEU A 136 7.68 -16.25 0.84
CA LEU A 136 9.08 -16.58 0.71
C LEU A 136 9.75 -16.33 2.06
N ASP A 137 10.36 -17.34 2.61
CA ASP A 137 11.09 -17.20 3.87
C ASP A 137 12.16 -16.12 3.71
N ALA A 138 11.94 -14.95 4.31
CA ALA A 138 12.88 -13.85 4.25
C ALA A 138 14.28 -14.28 4.74
N SER A 139 14.36 -15.25 5.63
CA SER A 139 15.62 -15.82 6.09
C SER A 139 16.34 -16.60 5.00
N ALA A 140 15.62 -17.17 4.03
CA ALA A 140 16.21 -17.86 2.89
C ALA A 140 16.89 -16.86 1.93
N ILE A 141 16.28 -15.71 1.69
CA ILE A 141 16.85 -14.66 0.85
C ILE A 141 18.17 -14.14 1.45
N VAL A 142 18.19 -13.90 2.77
CA VAL A 142 19.39 -13.42 3.46
C VAL A 142 20.51 -14.44 3.40
N ARG A 143 20.21 -15.75 3.48
CA ARG A 143 21.21 -16.82 3.43
C ARG A 143 21.77 -17.06 2.04
N THR A 144 20.95 -16.95 1.00
CA THR A 144 21.34 -17.33 -0.36
C THR A 144 21.67 -16.14 -1.25
N GLY A 145 21.24 -14.93 -0.88
CA GLY A 145 21.31 -13.74 -1.73
C GLY A 145 20.46 -13.87 -3.00
N GLN A 146 19.67 -14.92 -3.11
CA GLN A 146 18.81 -15.19 -4.27
C GLN A 146 17.34 -15.10 -3.87
N TRP A 147 16.55 -14.46 -4.70
CA TRP A 147 15.12 -14.47 -4.58
C TRP A 147 14.61 -15.88 -4.90
N PRO A 148 13.95 -16.57 -3.96
CA PRO A 148 13.40 -17.89 -4.25
C PRO A 148 12.35 -17.77 -5.34
N MET A 149 12.61 -18.40 -6.49
CA MET A 149 11.62 -18.49 -7.56
C MET A 149 10.48 -19.41 -7.12
N PRO A 150 9.22 -19.06 -7.38
CA PRO A 150 8.12 -19.97 -7.13
C PRO A 150 8.36 -21.28 -7.90
N THR A 151 8.30 -22.41 -7.21
CA THR A 151 8.35 -23.70 -7.85
C THR A 151 7.09 -23.89 -8.67
N VAL A 152 7.22 -23.82 -10.00
CA VAL A 152 6.13 -24.21 -10.90
C VAL A 152 5.94 -25.71 -10.75
N PRO A 153 4.74 -26.20 -10.42
CA PRO A 153 4.49 -27.65 -10.39
C PRO A 153 4.79 -28.25 -11.76
N THR A 154 5.76 -29.15 -11.84
CA THR A 154 6.24 -29.74 -13.10
C THR A 154 5.41 -30.89 -13.62
N SER A 155 4.23 -31.18 -13.05
CA SER A 155 3.38 -32.26 -13.53
C SER A 155 1.92 -31.88 -13.56
N ARG A 156 1.45 -31.65 -14.77
CA ARG A 156 0.04 -31.90 -15.09
C ARG A 156 -0.12 -33.42 -15.07
N PRO A 157 -1.05 -34.02 -14.30
CA PRO A 157 -1.31 -35.44 -14.44
C PRO A 157 -1.76 -35.70 -15.89
N ALA A 158 -1.15 -36.70 -16.49
CA ALA A 158 -1.60 -37.19 -17.79
C ALA A 158 -3.08 -37.55 -17.68
N SER A 159 -3.90 -37.01 -18.58
CA SER A 159 -5.27 -37.45 -18.77
C SER A 159 -5.22 -38.91 -19.23
N GLU A 160 -5.70 -39.82 -18.40
CA GLU A 160 -6.05 -41.17 -18.87
C GLU A 160 -7.27 -41.01 -19.80
N ASP A 161 -7.06 -41.37 -21.08
CA ASP A 161 -8.14 -41.63 -22.03
C ASP A 161 -8.82 -42.98 -21.72
#